data_279d818e8237916232f1de1147186b27
#
_entry.id   279d818e8237916232f1de1147186b27
#
_cell.length_a   1.000
_cell.length_b   1.000
_cell.length_c   1.000
_cell.angle_alpha   90.00
_cell.angle_beta   90.00
_cell.angle_gamma   90.00
#
_symmetry.space_group_name_H-M   'P 1'
#
loop_
_entity.id
_entity.type
_entity.pdbx_description
1 polymer ?
#
loop_
_entity_poly.entity_id
_entity_poly.type
_entity_poly.pdbx_seq_one_letter_code
_entity_poly.pdbx_strand_id
1 'polypeptide(L)'
;MTDFAPLSTARRWALGSGDKPPASLGRFELKKQLGRGAQATVWLALDPRLQREVAIKLMRPMQDQDPSVLEQWLREARHVGRLAHPYIVPVFEADVQGAQPYIVFEYVPGSTLAEHLAQQGRCTPHDAVALMVDVLDGLHAAHQAGIVHRDLNPSNIMIDAHRHARVMDFGMAAPVQAAPDAQLASGTPAYMAPEAAAGAAPTPAMDVYSAGLVLIEMLTGRPLIHQKDTWQALYRIANENLALPADLGPGVDDGLRAILQRAMARDPAQRYATAADFRDALRAWAAPASAPSAASNATLDFLLRRMHHKSDFPALSDSVARIQRVANSEDDSISDLTHEILKDVAPATSCCAWLRMSCITLASLW
;
A
#
# COMPACT_ATOMS: atom_id res chain seq x y z
N MET A 1 30.49 12.87 -22.01
CA MET A 1 31.11 11.97 -21.02
C MET A 1 31.13 12.70 -19.69
N THR A 2 30.08 12.54 -18.90
CA THR A 2 29.98 13.10 -17.55
C THR A 2 29.41 11.96 -16.69
N ASP A 3 30.30 11.44 -15.87
CA ASP A 3 30.07 10.37 -14.91
C ASP A 3 28.95 10.75 -13.95
N PHE A 4 27.82 10.04 -14.01
CA PHE A 4 26.83 10.00 -12.95
C PHE A 4 27.25 8.89 -11.96
N ALA A 5 27.96 9.29 -10.92
CA ALA A 5 28.17 8.43 -9.75
C ALA A 5 26.81 8.20 -9.06
N PRO A 6 26.45 6.94 -8.69
CA PRO A 6 25.25 6.66 -7.93
C PRO A 6 25.41 7.25 -6.53
N LEU A 7 24.50 8.11 -6.13
CA LEU A 7 24.37 8.61 -4.75
C LEU A 7 23.98 7.43 -3.84
N SER A 8 24.98 6.73 -3.33
CA SER A 8 24.81 5.81 -2.19
C SER A 8 24.50 6.68 -0.96
N THR A 9 23.22 6.89 -0.67
CA THR A 9 22.77 7.47 0.60
C THR A 9 22.76 6.45 1.74
N ALA A 10 23.66 5.47 1.72
CA ALA A 10 24.15 4.89 2.93
C ALA A 10 25.01 5.96 3.63
N ARG A 11 24.38 6.90 4.30
CA ARG A 11 25.09 7.74 5.28
C ARG A 11 25.68 6.80 6.31
N ARG A 12 26.92 6.41 6.11
CA ARG A 12 27.82 5.94 7.15
C ARG A 12 27.80 6.99 8.24
N TRP A 13 26.99 6.76 9.25
CA TRP A 13 26.95 7.62 10.42
C TRP A 13 28.30 7.50 11.07
N ALA A 14 29.14 8.51 10.88
CA ALA A 14 30.37 8.67 11.61
C ALA A 14 30.01 8.60 13.11
N LEU A 15 30.61 7.65 13.80
CA LEU A 15 30.62 7.55 15.25
C LEU A 15 31.14 8.88 15.79
N GLY A 16 30.21 9.76 16.20
CA GLY A 16 30.55 10.88 17.06
C GLY A 16 31.10 10.28 18.35
N SER A 17 32.32 10.61 18.63
CA SER A 17 33.05 10.23 19.84
C SER A 17 32.24 10.53 21.09
N GLY A 18 31.86 9.53 21.89
CA GLY A 18 31.61 9.75 23.30
C GLY A 18 30.59 8.88 24.02
N ASP A 19 29.56 8.34 23.38
CA ASP A 19 28.59 7.53 24.13
C ASP A 19 28.82 6.04 23.88
N LYS A 20 29.49 5.38 24.85
CA LYS A 20 29.36 3.92 24.97
C LYS A 20 27.85 3.62 25.10
N PRO A 21 27.30 2.69 24.27
CA PRO A 21 25.90 2.31 24.46
C PRO A 21 25.70 1.88 25.92
N PRO A 22 24.58 2.26 26.58
CA PRO A 22 24.27 1.74 27.87
C PRO A 22 24.28 0.22 27.80
N ALA A 23 24.98 -0.46 28.68
CA ALA A 23 25.07 -1.93 28.68
C ALA A 23 23.71 -2.57 28.93
N SER A 24 22.80 -1.85 29.59
CA SER A 24 21.45 -2.29 29.94
C SER A 24 20.46 -1.15 30.00
N LEU A 25 19.19 -1.47 29.77
CA LEU A 25 18.03 -0.59 29.99
C LEU A 25 17.03 -1.34 30.88
N GLY A 26 16.91 -0.93 32.14
CA GLY A 26 16.18 -1.69 33.14
C GLY A 26 16.70 -3.14 33.22
N ARG A 27 15.84 -4.12 32.93
CA ARG A 27 16.22 -5.53 32.88
C ARG A 27 16.81 -5.99 31.54
N PHE A 28 16.64 -5.19 30.48
CA PHE A 28 17.02 -5.58 29.12
C PHE A 28 18.52 -5.39 28.88
N GLU A 29 19.17 -6.41 28.34
CA GLU A 29 20.58 -6.36 27.92
C GLU A 29 20.67 -5.88 26.47
N LEU A 30 21.22 -4.68 26.24
CA LEU A 30 21.35 -4.13 24.89
C LEU A 30 22.49 -4.81 24.14
N LYS A 31 22.17 -5.41 22.98
CA LYS A 31 23.14 -6.17 22.18
C LYS A 31 23.71 -5.36 21.01
N LYS A 32 22.83 -4.87 20.16
CA LYS A 32 23.19 -4.22 18.89
C LYS A 32 22.22 -3.10 18.56
N GLN A 33 22.75 -1.96 18.10
CA GLN A 33 21.93 -0.91 17.53
C GLN A 33 21.42 -1.35 16.16
N LEU A 34 20.07 -1.37 16.00
CA LEU A 34 19.39 -1.71 14.73
C LEU A 34 19.18 -0.48 13.86
N GLY A 35 18.89 0.66 14.48
CA GLY A 35 18.66 1.90 13.74
C GLY A 35 18.80 3.15 14.63
N ARG A 36 18.98 4.32 13.99
CA ARG A 36 19.01 5.61 14.67
C ARG A 36 18.28 6.64 13.81
N GLY A 37 17.22 7.21 14.37
CA GLY A 37 16.47 8.30 13.78
C GLY A 37 16.70 9.63 14.49
N ALA A 38 16.01 10.67 14.03
CA ALA A 38 16.09 11.99 14.63
C ALA A 38 15.56 12.03 16.08
N GLN A 39 14.56 11.23 16.39
CA GLN A 39 13.85 11.26 17.68
C GLN A 39 14.10 10.05 18.58
N ALA A 40 14.63 8.95 18.03
CA ALA A 40 14.81 7.70 18.74
C ALA A 40 15.98 6.87 18.19
N THR A 41 16.45 5.93 19.01
CA THR A 41 17.40 4.88 18.63
C THR A 41 16.76 3.53 18.88
N VAL A 42 16.88 2.60 17.95
CA VAL A 42 16.34 1.24 18.07
C VAL A 42 17.48 0.26 18.36
N TRP A 43 17.29 -0.57 19.37
CA TRP A 43 18.26 -1.57 19.82
C TRP A 43 17.68 -2.96 19.77
N LEU A 44 18.47 -3.93 19.33
CA LEU A 44 18.26 -5.34 19.64
C LEU A 44 18.69 -5.56 21.09
N ALA A 45 17.83 -6.17 21.87
CA ALA A 45 18.11 -6.47 23.28
C ALA A 45 17.64 -7.90 23.63
N LEU A 46 18.19 -8.43 24.72
CA LEU A 46 17.72 -9.67 25.35
C LEU A 46 16.86 -9.31 26.56
N ASP A 47 15.67 -9.89 26.63
CA ASP A 47 14.91 -9.97 27.88
C ASP A 47 15.36 -11.22 28.66
N PRO A 48 16.17 -11.08 29.72
CA PRO A 48 16.71 -12.23 30.43
C PRO A 48 15.67 -13.00 31.22
N ARG A 49 14.51 -12.38 31.53
CA ARG A 49 13.41 -13.06 32.26
C ARG A 49 12.65 -14.01 31.35
N LEU A 50 12.43 -13.62 30.10
CA LEU A 50 11.68 -14.40 29.11
C LEU A 50 12.59 -15.16 28.14
N GLN A 51 13.93 -14.96 28.25
CA GLN A 51 14.94 -15.59 27.39
C GLN A 51 14.65 -15.36 25.88
N ARG A 52 14.23 -14.16 25.52
CA ARG A 52 13.90 -13.80 24.13
C ARG A 52 14.56 -12.50 23.69
N GLU A 53 14.77 -12.39 22.38
CA GLU A 53 15.20 -11.14 21.75
C GLU A 53 13.99 -10.21 21.57
N VAL A 54 14.23 -8.92 21.77
CA VAL A 54 13.25 -7.84 21.63
C VAL A 54 13.90 -6.66 20.91
N ALA A 55 13.08 -5.84 20.26
CA ALA A 55 13.50 -4.55 19.72
C ALA A 55 13.08 -3.44 20.70
N ILE A 56 14.01 -2.60 21.11
CA ILE A 56 13.73 -1.49 22.02
C ILE A 56 13.94 -0.16 21.30
N LYS A 57 12.87 0.60 21.17
CA LYS A 57 12.89 1.97 20.67
C LYS A 57 13.08 2.91 21.86
N LEU A 58 14.27 3.49 21.96
CA LEU A 58 14.68 4.40 23.01
C LEU A 58 14.49 5.82 22.50
N MET A 59 13.56 6.55 23.10
CA MET A 59 13.24 7.93 22.72
C MET A 59 14.29 8.90 23.27
N ARG A 60 14.36 10.13 22.75
CA ARG A 60 15.19 11.17 23.37
C ARG A 60 14.68 11.51 24.77
N PRO A 61 15.57 11.90 25.69
CA PRO A 61 15.17 12.34 27.03
C PRO A 61 14.19 13.51 26.97
N MET A 62 13.19 13.47 27.83
CA MET A 62 12.14 14.49 27.97
C MET A 62 12.39 15.32 29.26
N GLN A 63 13.55 15.95 29.36
CA GLN A 63 14.00 16.58 30.62
C GLN A 63 13.17 17.80 31.06
N ASP A 64 12.55 18.53 30.12
CA ASP A 64 11.83 19.79 30.37
C ASP A 64 10.34 19.71 30.03
N GLN A 65 9.76 18.52 29.93
CA GLN A 65 8.35 18.34 29.55
C GLN A 65 7.44 18.22 30.77
N ASP A 66 6.22 18.74 30.62
CA ASP A 66 5.16 18.55 31.62
C ASP A 66 4.91 17.05 31.84
N PRO A 67 4.86 16.57 33.10
CA PRO A 67 4.54 15.17 33.43
C PRO A 67 3.27 14.64 32.75
N SER A 68 2.30 15.51 32.52
CA SER A 68 1.04 15.16 31.82
C SER A 68 1.27 14.64 30.38
N VAL A 69 2.29 15.15 29.70
CA VAL A 69 2.68 14.76 28.34
C VAL A 69 3.21 13.33 28.32
N LEU A 70 4.02 12.97 29.30
CA LEU A 70 4.55 11.62 29.46
C LEU A 70 3.45 10.63 29.82
N GLU A 71 2.52 11.00 30.69
CA GLU A 71 1.38 10.17 31.04
C GLU A 71 0.46 9.94 29.85
N GLN A 72 0.24 10.97 29.03
CA GLN A 72 -0.53 10.84 27.78
C GLN A 72 0.16 9.87 26.83
N TRP A 73 1.45 9.99 26.61
CA TRP A 73 2.23 9.11 25.77
C TRP A 73 2.17 7.65 26.24
N LEU A 74 2.31 7.40 27.55
CA LEU A 74 2.16 6.06 28.13
C LEU A 74 0.74 5.50 27.95
N ARG A 75 -0.28 6.34 28.01
CA ARG A 75 -1.67 5.92 27.73
C ARG A 75 -1.84 5.52 26.27
N GLU A 76 -1.30 6.30 25.32
CA GLU A 76 -1.33 5.98 23.89
C GLU A 76 -0.57 4.67 23.62
N ALA A 77 0.64 4.52 24.17
CA ALA A 77 1.44 3.30 24.03
C ALA A 77 0.71 2.06 24.57
N ARG A 78 0.04 2.17 25.73
CA ARG A 78 -0.78 1.08 26.29
C ARG A 78 -2.00 0.75 25.41
N HIS A 79 -2.55 1.75 24.74
CA HIS A 79 -3.66 1.51 23.79
C HIS A 79 -3.19 0.72 22.58
N VAL A 80 -2.07 1.11 21.99
CA VAL A 80 -1.43 0.38 20.88
C VAL A 80 -1.00 -1.03 21.32
N GLY A 81 -0.50 -1.18 22.54
CA GLY A 81 -0.09 -2.47 23.12
C GLY A 81 -1.22 -3.51 23.25
N ARG A 82 -2.47 -3.12 23.09
CA ARG A 82 -3.62 -4.05 23.03
C ARG A 82 -3.88 -4.62 21.63
N LEU A 83 -3.22 -4.06 20.59
CA LEU A 83 -3.34 -4.58 19.24
C LEU A 83 -2.66 -5.95 19.14
N ALA A 84 -3.40 -6.95 18.74
CA ALA A 84 -2.90 -8.29 18.45
C ALA A 84 -3.37 -8.69 17.05
N HIS A 85 -2.47 -8.66 16.08
CA HIS A 85 -2.76 -9.00 14.70
C HIS A 85 -1.49 -9.55 14.01
N PRO A 86 -1.57 -10.55 13.13
CA PRO A 86 -0.39 -11.15 12.49
C PRO A 86 0.45 -10.13 11.70
N TYR A 87 -0.19 -9.11 11.13
CA TYR A 87 0.48 -8.07 10.34
C TYR A 87 0.74 -6.76 11.11
N ILE A 88 0.69 -6.81 12.44
CA ILE A 88 1.11 -5.72 13.33
C ILE A 88 2.24 -6.24 14.22
N VAL A 89 3.32 -5.47 14.36
CA VAL A 89 4.40 -5.79 15.29
C VAL A 89 3.91 -5.49 16.71
N PRO A 90 3.81 -6.50 17.62
CA PRO A 90 3.32 -6.29 18.98
C PRO A 90 4.20 -5.38 19.80
N VAL A 91 3.57 -4.53 20.60
CA VAL A 91 4.20 -3.81 21.69
C VAL A 91 4.08 -4.64 22.96
N PHE A 92 5.21 -4.98 23.58
CA PHE A 92 5.23 -5.77 24.81
C PHE A 92 5.22 -4.90 26.06
N GLU A 93 5.91 -3.75 26.01
CA GLU A 93 6.07 -2.87 27.16
C GLU A 93 6.33 -1.43 26.70
N ALA A 94 5.84 -0.46 27.44
CA ALA A 94 6.22 0.93 27.33
C ALA A 94 6.44 1.48 28.74
N ASP A 95 7.60 2.07 28.96
CA ASP A 95 8.00 2.58 30.30
C ASP A 95 9.02 3.72 30.16
N VAL A 96 9.47 4.24 31.29
CA VAL A 96 10.41 5.35 31.38
C VAL A 96 11.56 4.96 32.31
N GLN A 97 12.78 5.14 31.83
CA GLN A 97 13.97 5.03 32.70
C GLN A 97 14.59 6.40 32.93
N GLY A 98 14.46 6.92 34.15
CA GLY A 98 14.81 8.32 34.43
C GLY A 98 13.90 9.28 33.67
N ALA A 99 14.49 10.10 32.79
CA ALA A 99 13.74 11.00 31.90
C ALA A 99 13.59 10.44 30.45
N GLN A 100 13.95 9.19 30.23
CA GLN A 100 14.04 8.60 28.90
C GLN A 100 12.95 7.55 28.67
N PRO A 101 11.94 7.86 27.86
CA PRO A 101 10.88 6.90 27.48
C PRO A 101 11.43 5.83 26.54
N TYR A 102 10.89 4.61 26.66
CA TYR A 102 11.21 3.52 25.76
C TYR A 102 9.99 2.63 25.51
N ILE A 103 10.02 1.94 24.37
CA ILE A 103 9.02 0.96 23.97
C ILE A 103 9.73 -0.32 23.57
N VAL A 104 9.20 -1.44 24.06
CA VAL A 104 9.68 -2.79 23.73
C VAL A 104 8.73 -3.45 22.77
N PHE A 105 9.24 -3.81 21.60
CA PHE A 105 8.53 -4.50 20.54
C PHE A 105 9.00 -5.94 20.42
N GLU A 106 8.19 -6.77 19.76
CA GLU A 106 8.68 -8.01 19.19
C GLU A 106 9.86 -7.71 18.26
N TYR A 107 10.96 -8.46 18.40
CA TYR A 107 12.00 -8.43 17.38
C TYR A 107 11.56 -9.28 16.18
N VAL A 108 11.41 -8.65 15.04
CA VAL A 108 11.07 -9.30 13.76
C VAL A 108 12.36 -9.44 12.95
N PRO A 109 12.87 -10.68 12.77
CA PRO A 109 14.00 -10.91 11.86
C PRO A 109 13.58 -10.58 10.42
N GLY A 110 14.32 -9.69 9.76
CA GLY A 110 14.00 -9.23 8.41
C GLY A 110 14.59 -7.86 8.13
N SER A 111 13.98 -7.15 7.19
CA SER A 111 14.37 -5.78 6.82
C SER A 111 13.12 -4.89 6.75
N THR A 112 13.31 -3.59 6.88
CA THR A 112 12.23 -2.65 6.56
C THR A 112 11.96 -2.63 5.06
N LEU A 113 10.74 -2.27 4.65
CA LEU A 113 10.41 -2.07 3.25
C LEU A 113 11.31 -1.00 2.60
N ALA A 114 11.72 0.03 3.35
CA ALA A 114 12.68 1.03 2.89
C ALA A 114 14.04 0.43 2.56
N GLU A 115 14.57 -0.44 3.42
CA GLU A 115 15.82 -1.16 3.18
C GLU A 115 15.69 -2.13 2.01
N HIS A 116 14.57 -2.83 1.91
CA HIS A 116 14.27 -3.74 0.80
C HIS A 116 14.27 -2.98 -0.54
N LEU A 117 13.57 -1.86 -0.63
CA LEU A 117 13.54 -1.02 -1.83
C LEU A 117 14.91 -0.42 -2.17
N ALA A 118 15.69 -0.03 -1.16
CA ALA A 118 17.06 0.48 -1.37
C ALA A 118 18.00 -0.58 -1.92
N GLN A 119 17.82 -1.85 -1.55
CA GLN A 119 18.69 -2.97 -1.96
C GLN A 119 18.24 -3.61 -3.28
N GLN A 120 16.96 -3.78 -3.49
CA GLN A 120 16.39 -4.53 -4.61
C GLN A 120 15.74 -3.65 -5.68
N GLY A 121 15.53 -2.36 -5.39
CA GLY A 121 14.79 -1.46 -6.25
C GLY A 121 13.28 -1.67 -6.13
N ARG A 122 12.57 -1.54 -7.26
CA ARG A 122 11.11 -1.72 -7.29
C ARG A 122 10.68 -3.17 -7.14
N CYS A 123 9.50 -3.37 -6.57
CA CYS A 123 8.82 -4.66 -6.52
C CYS A 123 8.12 -4.99 -7.85
N THR A 124 7.84 -6.27 -8.10
CA THR A 124 6.84 -6.64 -9.11
C THR A 124 5.45 -6.22 -8.65
N PRO A 125 4.49 -5.95 -9.56
CA PRO A 125 3.14 -5.56 -9.15
C PRO A 125 2.46 -6.56 -8.21
N HIS A 126 2.62 -7.86 -8.46
CA HIS A 126 2.05 -8.91 -7.62
C HIS A 126 2.69 -8.97 -6.22
N ASP A 127 4.04 -8.85 -6.13
CA ASP A 127 4.72 -8.79 -4.82
C ASP A 127 4.33 -7.53 -4.05
N ALA A 128 4.27 -6.38 -4.73
CA ALA A 128 3.85 -5.10 -4.13
C ALA A 128 2.42 -5.20 -3.58
N VAL A 129 1.50 -5.75 -4.35
CA VAL A 129 0.11 -5.94 -3.93
C VAL A 129 0.01 -6.95 -2.79
N ALA A 130 0.74 -8.07 -2.83
CA ALA A 130 0.73 -9.07 -1.75
C ALA A 130 1.17 -8.45 -0.41
N LEU A 131 2.29 -7.72 -0.40
CA LEU A 131 2.77 -7.01 0.80
C LEU A 131 1.79 -5.91 1.25
N MET A 132 1.21 -5.16 0.32
CA MET A 132 0.25 -4.10 0.66
C MET A 132 -1.06 -4.67 1.23
N VAL A 133 -1.50 -5.84 0.78
CA VAL A 133 -2.65 -6.56 1.36
C VAL A 133 -2.43 -6.86 2.85
N ASP A 134 -1.24 -7.32 3.23
CA ASP A 134 -0.88 -7.55 4.64
C ASP A 134 -0.90 -6.24 5.45
N VAL A 135 -0.31 -5.16 4.91
CA VAL A 135 -0.33 -3.82 5.51
C VAL A 135 -1.75 -3.34 5.76
N LEU A 136 -2.62 -3.45 4.75
CA LEU A 136 -4.02 -2.97 4.84
C LEU A 136 -4.86 -3.81 5.80
N ASP A 137 -4.58 -5.10 5.93
CA ASP A 137 -5.21 -5.97 6.95
C ASP A 137 -4.82 -5.50 8.37
N GLY A 138 -3.53 -5.21 8.60
CA GLY A 138 -3.05 -4.64 9.85
C GLY A 138 -3.66 -3.27 10.17
N LEU A 139 -3.69 -2.36 9.17
CA LEU A 139 -4.33 -1.05 9.33
C LEU A 139 -5.81 -1.17 9.65
N HIS A 140 -6.54 -2.07 8.96
CA HIS A 140 -7.96 -2.28 9.22
C HIS A 140 -8.20 -2.72 10.66
N ALA A 141 -7.41 -3.67 11.17
CA ALA A 141 -7.51 -4.11 12.57
C ALA A 141 -7.25 -2.97 13.57
N ALA A 142 -6.26 -2.13 13.30
CA ALA A 142 -5.97 -0.94 14.13
C ALA A 142 -7.11 0.07 14.09
N HIS A 143 -7.67 0.36 12.91
CA HIS A 143 -8.80 1.27 12.74
C HIS A 143 -10.05 0.80 13.47
N GLN A 144 -10.33 -0.51 13.48
CA GLN A 144 -11.42 -1.10 14.26
C GLN A 144 -11.21 -0.92 15.77
N ALA A 145 -9.97 -0.85 16.24
CA ALA A 145 -9.63 -0.52 17.63
C ALA A 145 -9.56 1.01 17.91
N GLY A 146 -9.94 1.85 16.94
CA GLY A 146 -9.90 3.31 17.07
C GLY A 146 -8.50 3.92 16.97
N ILE A 147 -7.53 3.17 16.43
CA ILE A 147 -6.13 3.62 16.30
C ILE A 147 -5.83 3.93 14.84
N VAL A 148 -5.39 5.17 14.57
CA VAL A 148 -4.90 5.64 13.27
C VAL A 148 -3.38 5.65 13.31
N HIS A 149 -2.71 5.19 12.24
CA HIS A 149 -1.24 5.08 12.19
C HIS A 149 -0.54 6.44 12.12
N ARG A 150 -1.03 7.37 11.30
CA ARG A 150 -0.56 8.77 11.12
C ARG A 150 0.80 8.95 10.44
N ASP A 151 1.69 7.96 10.49
CA ASP A 151 3.05 8.01 9.87
C ASP A 151 3.37 6.72 9.12
N LEU A 152 2.43 6.24 8.29
CA LEU A 152 2.70 5.08 7.46
C LEU A 152 3.69 5.43 6.36
N ASN A 153 4.84 4.76 6.38
CA ASN A 153 5.91 4.93 5.40
C ASN A 153 6.73 3.63 5.30
N PRO A 154 7.60 3.45 4.28
CA PRO A 154 8.35 2.21 4.11
C PRO A 154 9.29 1.85 5.28
N SER A 155 9.72 2.81 6.10
CA SER A 155 10.56 2.52 7.28
C SER A 155 9.77 1.94 8.45
N ASN A 156 8.43 2.10 8.45
CA ASN A 156 7.52 1.60 9.47
C ASN A 156 6.81 0.30 9.04
N ILE A 157 7.29 -0.35 7.98
CA ILE A 157 6.81 -1.65 7.50
C ILE A 157 7.98 -2.62 7.50
N MET A 158 7.90 -3.70 8.29
CA MET A 158 8.86 -4.80 8.29
C MET A 158 8.45 -5.85 7.28
N ILE A 159 9.41 -6.43 6.58
CA ILE A 159 9.24 -7.65 5.77
C ILE A 159 9.92 -8.78 6.54
N ASP A 160 9.15 -9.74 7.01
CA ASP A 160 9.64 -10.86 7.80
C ASP A 160 10.28 -11.97 6.94
N ALA A 161 10.79 -13.01 7.59
CA ALA A 161 11.43 -14.15 6.93
C ALA A 161 10.48 -14.96 6.03
N HIS A 162 9.17 -14.83 6.23
CA HIS A 162 8.12 -15.48 5.43
C HIS A 162 7.61 -14.59 4.30
N ARG A 163 8.23 -13.40 4.09
CA ARG A 163 7.85 -12.39 3.11
C ARG A 163 6.48 -11.76 3.38
N HIS A 164 6.02 -11.75 4.63
CA HIS A 164 4.86 -10.99 5.06
C HIS A 164 5.25 -9.59 5.50
N ALA A 165 4.38 -8.61 5.20
CA ALA A 165 4.55 -7.26 5.70
C ALA A 165 3.90 -7.11 7.08
N ARG A 166 4.65 -6.50 8.03
CA ARG A 166 4.15 -6.22 9.38
C ARG A 166 4.34 -4.75 9.70
N VAL A 167 3.26 -4.07 10.05
CA VAL A 167 3.25 -2.64 10.36
C VAL A 167 3.71 -2.41 11.80
N MET A 168 4.56 -1.41 12.00
CA MET A 168 5.07 -1.02 13.31
C MET A 168 4.94 0.49 13.55
N ASP A 169 5.16 0.94 14.77
CA ASP A 169 5.18 2.35 15.16
C ASP A 169 3.83 3.10 15.02
N PHE A 170 2.71 2.46 15.32
CA PHE A 170 1.39 3.10 15.33
C PHE A 170 1.35 4.29 16.28
N GLY A 171 1.08 5.49 15.73
CA GLY A 171 0.69 6.68 16.49
C GLY A 171 1.59 7.14 17.62
N MET A 172 2.75 6.50 17.82
CA MET A 172 3.66 6.70 18.94
C MET A 172 4.74 7.76 18.63
N ALA A 173 4.38 8.80 17.87
CA ALA A 173 5.24 9.98 17.78
C ALA A 173 5.47 10.53 19.19
N ALA A 174 6.73 10.91 19.50
CA ALA A 174 7.03 11.54 20.78
C ALA A 174 6.07 12.71 21.01
N PRO A 175 5.51 12.85 22.23
CA PRO A 175 4.67 13.99 22.54
C PRO A 175 5.54 15.24 22.46
N VAL A 176 5.45 15.92 21.35
CA VAL A 176 6.02 17.24 21.22
C VAL A 176 4.90 18.20 21.59
N GLN A 177 5.02 18.90 22.72
CA GLN A 177 4.37 20.20 22.90
C GLN A 177 5.01 21.16 21.90
N ALA A 178 4.74 20.91 20.67
CA ALA A 178 5.22 21.77 19.62
C ALA A 178 4.04 22.60 19.20
N ALA A 179 4.32 23.88 19.03
CA ALA A 179 3.51 24.73 18.17
C ALA A 179 3.10 23.93 16.91
N PRO A 180 1.96 24.23 16.28
CA PRO A 180 1.48 23.52 15.08
C PRO A 180 2.58 23.21 14.06
N ASP A 181 3.59 24.08 13.97
CA ASP A 181 4.76 23.94 13.10
C ASP A 181 5.68 22.75 13.44
N ALA A 182 5.72 22.28 14.68
CA ALA A 182 6.60 21.17 15.06
C ALA A 182 5.93 19.80 14.98
N GLN A 183 4.59 19.72 15.00
CA GLN A 183 3.86 18.50 14.64
C GLN A 183 4.00 18.21 13.13
N LEU A 184 4.02 19.23 12.30
CA LEU A 184 4.27 19.13 10.86
C LEU A 184 5.71 18.68 10.54
N ALA A 185 6.66 18.94 11.45
CA ALA A 185 8.06 18.50 11.29
C ALA A 185 8.32 17.07 11.79
N SER A 186 7.34 16.40 12.42
CA SER A 186 7.53 15.11 13.12
C SER A 186 7.34 13.88 12.23
N GLY A 187 6.67 13.99 11.08
CA GLY A 187 6.43 12.88 10.14
C GLY A 187 7.39 12.90 8.95
N THR A 188 7.29 11.88 8.10
CA THR A 188 7.94 11.86 6.78
C THR A 188 6.98 12.50 5.78
N PRO A 189 7.14 13.81 5.42
CA PRO A 189 6.12 14.54 4.64
C PRO A 189 5.75 13.84 3.35
N ALA A 190 6.68 13.08 2.77
CA ALA A 190 6.50 12.38 1.49
C ALA A 190 5.30 11.43 1.43
N TYR A 191 4.75 11.01 2.57
CA TYR A 191 3.62 10.07 2.64
C TYR A 191 2.38 10.67 3.33
N MET A 192 2.41 11.94 3.64
CA MET A 192 1.34 12.62 4.37
C MET A 192 0.13 12.88 3.46
N ALA A 193 -1.07 12.70 4.00
CA ALA A 193 -2.31 13.03 3.31
C ALA A 193 -2.53 14.57 3.24
N PRO A 194 -3.19 15.12 2.21
CA PRO A 194 -3.42 16.56 2.07
C PRO A 194 -4.10 17.21 3.26
N GLU A 195 -5.11 16.56 3.82
CA GLU A 195 -5.85 17.04 5.00
C GLU A 195 -5.01 16.98 6.28
N ALA A 196 -4.06 16.01 6.37
CA ALA A 196 -3.11 15.96 7.49
C ALA A 196 -2.12 17.13 7.40
N ALA A 197 -1.63 17.45 6.21
CA ALA A 197 -0.79 18.62 5.97
C ALA A 197 -1.52 19.94 6.26
N ALA A 198 -2.85 19.95 6.16
CA ALA A 198 -3.71 21.08 6.55
C ALA A 198 -4.06 21.10 8.06
N GLY A 199 -3.55 20.16 8.85
CA GLY A 199 -3.77 20.11 10.30
C GLY A 199 -5.10 19.51 10.73
N ALA A 200 -5.79 18.74 9.87
CA ALA A 200 -7.02 18.06 10.23
C ALA A 200 -6.79 16.95 11.27
N ALA A 201 -7.83 16.66 12.07
CA ALA A 201 -7.78 15.56 13.02
C ALA A 201 -7.53 14.22 12.31
N PRO A 202 -6.75 13.30 12.93
CA PRO A 202 -6.42 12.02 12.31
C PRO A 202 -7.66 11.16 12.00
N THR A 203 -7.70 10.63 10.79
CA THR A 203 -8.76 9.72 10.32
C THR A 203 -8.18 8.50 9.60
N PRO A 204 -8.89 7.36 9.55
CA PRO A 204 -8.47 6.20 8.77
C PRO A 204 -8.19 6.49 7.28
N ALA A 205 -8.88 7.48 6.70
CA ALA A 205 -8.68 7.88 5.30
C ALA A 205 -7.28 8.46 5.02
N MET A 206 -6.61 9.01 6.04
CA MET A 206 -5.22 9.46 5.93
C MET A 206 -4.27 8.29 5.73
N ASP A 207 -4.45 7.18 6.47
CA ASP A 207 -3.64 5.97 6.32
C ASP A 207 -3.87 5.29 4.97
N VAL A 208 -5.12 5.32 4.45
CA VAL A 208 -5.44 4.83 3.10
C VAL A 208 -4.65 5.58 2.03
N TYR A 209 -4.57 6.92 2.16
CA TYR A 209 -3.79 7.75 1.25
C TYR A 209 -2.30 7.44 1.34
N SER A 210 -1.76 7.35 2.55
CA SER A 210 -0.35 7.01 2.79
C SER A 210 0.00 5.63 2.24
N ALA A 211 -0.89 4.63 2.40
CA ALA A 211 -0.73 3.29 1.81
C ALA A 211 -0.69 3.34 0.27
N GLY A 212 -1.50 4.20 -0.35
CA GLY A 212 -1.43 4.47 -1.80
C GLY A 212 -0.06 4.99 -2.24
N LEU A 213 0.52 5.95 -1.49
CA LEU A 213 1.86 6.50 -1.76
C LEU A 213 2.97 5.44 -1.57
N VAL A 214 2.88 4.62 -0.53
CA VAL A 214 3.80 3.51 -0.29
C VAL A 214 3.73 2.50 -1.45
N LEU A 215 2.53 2.14 -1.91
CA LEU A 215 2.36 1.22 -3.03
C LEU A 215 2.96 1.77 -4.33
N ILE A 216 2.82 3.08 -4.60
CA ILE A 216 3.48 3.73 -5.74
C ILE A 216 5.00 3.61 -5.64
N GLU A 217 5.56 3.84 -4.46
CA GLU A 217 7.01 3.69 -4.27
C GLU A 217 7.47 2.25 -4.47
N MET A 218 6.70 1.27 -3.99
CA MET A 218 7.01 -0.15 -4.25
C MET A 218 7.06 -0.46 -5.75
N LEU A 219 6.15 0.11 -6.54
CA LEU A 219 6.06 -0.11 -7.98
C LEU A 219 7.11 0.67 -8.79
N THR A 220 7.48 1.86 -8.34
CA THR A 220 8.42 2.75 -9.06
C THR A 220 9.85 2.68 -8.55
N GLY A 221 10.06 2.18 -7.33
CA GLY A 221 11.35 2.18 -6.62
C GLY A 221 11.75 3.55 -6.06
N ARG A 222 10.84 4.53 -6.06
CA ARG A 222 11.11 5.89 -5.58
C ARG A 222 9.84 6.55 -5.04
N PRO A 223 9.93 7.37 -3.97
CA PRO A 223 8.79 8.08 -3.45
C PRO A 223 8.23 9.06 -4.50
N LEU A 224 6.92 9.28 -4.47
CA LEU A 224 6.25 10.23 -5.39
C LEU A 224 6.69 11.66 -5.11
N ILE A 225 6.99 11.98 -3.85
CA ILE A 225 7.40 13.31 -3.39
C ILE A 225 8.89 13.26 -3.04
N HIS A 226 9.71 13.99 -3.80
CA HIS A 226 11.16 13.98 -3.70
C HIS A 226 11.77 15.27 -3.11
N GLN A 227 10.95 16.19 -2.59
CA GLN A 227 11.44 17.46 -2.05
C GLN A 227 12.37 17.20 -0.87
N LYS A 228 13.56 17.84 -0.91
CA LYS A 228 14.52 17.84 0.20
C LYS A 228 14.08 18.78 1.32
N ASP A 229 13.34 19.83 0.96
CA ASP A 229 12.79 20.82 1.88
C ASP A 229 11.40 20.34 2.35
N THR A 230 11.27 20.17 3.66
CA THR A 230 10.01 19.75 4.33
C THR A 230 8.86 20.72 4.02
N TRP A 231 9.11 22.03 4.02
CA TRP A 231 8.08 23.03 3.76
C TRP A 231 7.59 23.00 2.32
N GLN A 232 8.49 22.82 1.36
CA GLN A 232 8.11 22.64 -0.04
C GLN A 232 7.30 21.37 -0.25
N ALA A 233 7.67 20.27 0.43
CA ALA A 233 6.89 19.03 0.37
C ALA A 233 5.48 19.23 0.92
N LEU A 234 5.35 19.82 2.12
CA LEU A 234 4.06 20.11 2.75
C LEU A 234 3.19 21.05 1.92
N TYR A 235 3.80 22.15 1.39
CA TYR A 235 3.08 23.07 0.52
C TYR A 235 2.53 22.38 -0.71
N ARG A 236 3.32 21.52 -1.33
CA ARG A 236 2.92 20.76 -2.52
C ARG A 236 1.78 19.79 -2.20
N ILE A 237 1.88 19.06 -1.09
CA ILE A 237 0.84 18.12 -0.65
C ILE A 237 -0.46 18.88 -0.36
N ALA A 238 -0.38 19.99 0.36
CA ALA A 238 -1.55 20.77 0.76
C ALA A 238 -2.25 21.45 -0.43
N ASN A 239 -1.51 21.85 -1.47
CA ASN A 239 -2.05 22.73 -2.50
C ASN A 239 -2.13 22.11 -3.91
N GLU A 240 -1.35 21.06 -4.22
CA GLU A 240 -1.32 20.48 -5.56
C GLU A 240 -2.10 19.14 -5.60
N ASN A 241 -2.67 18.83 -6.77
CA ASN A 241 -3.15 17.49 -7.05
C ASN A 241 -1.97 16.62 -7.50
N LEU A 242 -1.59 15.64 -6.69
CA LEU A 242 -0.52 14.72 -7.03
C LEU A 242 -1.03 13.74 -8.09
N ALA A 243 -0.56 13.91 -9.32
CA ALA A 243 -0.86 12.97 -10.40
C ALA A 243 0.00 11.71 -10.27
N LEU A 244 -0.59 10.56 -10.63
CA LEU A 244 0.18 9.32 -10.75
C LEU A 244 1.26 9.47 -11.84
N PRO A 245 2.46 8.92 -11.64
CA PRO A 245 3.46 8.85 -12.70
C PRO A 245 2.89 8.16 -13.95
N ALA A 246 3.28 8.67 -15.13
CA ALA A 246 2.91 8.04 -16.39
C ALA A 246 3.43 6.59 -16.46
N ASP A 247 4.67 6.38 -15.99
CA ASP A 247 5.28 5.06 -15.83
C ASP A 247 5.25 4.65 -14.35
N LEU A 248 4.44 3.66 -14.03
CA LEU A 248 4.40 2.99 -12.72
C LEU A 248 5.22 1.67 -12.72
N GLY A 249 5.87 1.35 -13.83
CA GLY A 249 6.64 0.14 -13.99
C GLY A 249 5.93 -0.94 -14.82
N PRO A 250 6.69 -1.95 -15.28
CA PRO A 250 6.14 -3.03 -16.11
C PRO A 250 5.12 -3.87 -15.33
N GLY A 251 4.06 -4.26 -16.03
CA GLY A 251 3.00 -5.11 -15.47
C GLY A 251 1.93 -4.37 -14.67
N VAL A 252 2.01 -3.04 -14.57
CA VAL A 252 0.94 -2.21 -14.00
C VAL A 252 -0.06 -1.90 -15.11
N ASP A 253 -1.24 -2.47 -15.00
CA ASP A 253 -2.36 -2.28 -15.92
C ASP A 253 -3.28 -1.12 -15.50
N ASP A 254 -4.29 -0.84 -16.32
CA ASP A 254 -5.28 0.20 -16.05
C ASP A 254 -6.10 -0.09 -14.78
N GLY A 255 -6.30 -1.37 -14.43
CA GLY A 255 -7.01 -1.78 -13.23
C GLY A 255 -6.26 -1.35 -11.96
N LEU A 256 -4.97 -1.71 -11.85
CA LEU A 256 -4.15 -1.30 -10.70
C LEU A 256 -3.97 0.22 -10.66
N ARG A 257 -3.83 0.86 -11.83
CA ARG A 257 -3.78 2.33 -11.94
C ARG A 257 -5.03 2.99 -11.39
N ALA A 258 -6.22 2.50 -11.73
CA ALA A 258 -7.49 3.02 -11.22
C ALA A 258 -7.63 2.85 -9.70
N ILE A 259 -7.16 1.72 -9.16
CA ILE A 259 -7.13 1.47 -7.71
C ILE A 259 -6.25 2.50 -7.00
N LEU A 260 -5.05 2.76 -7.52
CA LEU A 260 -4.13 3.75 -6.98
C LEU A 260 -4.70 5.18 -7.06
N GLN A 261 -5.31 5.56 -8.20
CA GLN A 261 -5.96 6.86 -8.37
C GLN A 261 -7.04 7.09 -7.30
N ARG A 262 -7.84 6.06 -7.02
CA ARG A 262 -8.88 6.15 -5.98
C ARG A 262 -8.28 6.26 -4.58
N ALA A 263 -7.28 5.45 -4.24
CA ALA A 263 -6.62 5.51 -2.92
C ALA A 263 -6.02 6.90 -2.66
N MET A 264 -5.49 7.54 -3.71
CA MET A 264 -4.85 8.86 -3.67
C MET A 264 -5.78 10.02 -4.01
N ALA A 265 -7.10 9.83 -4.06
CA ALA A 265 -8.03 10.93 -4.29
C ALA A 265 -7.81 12.03 -3.24
N ARG A 266 -7.76 13.31 -3.68
CA ARG A 266 -7.53 14.44 -2.78
C ARG A 266 -8.63 14.56 -1.73
N ASP A 267 -9.89 14.45 -2.17
CA ASP A 267 -11.03 14.39 -1.28
C ASP A 267 -11.11 13.04 -0.57
N PRO A 268 -11.01 12.97 0.76
CA PRO A 268 -11.13 11.73 1.52
C PRO A 268 -12.40 10.92 1.22
N ALA A 269 -13.51 11.59 0.89
CA ALA A 269 -14.79 10.94 0.59
C ALA A 269 -14.76 10.15 -0.75
N GLN A 270 -13.84 10.47 -1.63
CA GLN A 270 -13.64 9.77 -2.92
C GLN A 270 -12.68 8.59 -2.81
N ARG A 271 -11.97 8.45 -1.69
CA ARG A 271 -11.07 7.32 -1.43
C ARG A 271 -11.85 6.05 -1.12
N TYR A 272 -11.14 4.98 -0.78
CA TYR A 272 -11.74 3.82 -0.13
C TYR A 272 -12.18 4.21 1.27
N ALA A 273 -13.40 3.82 1.64
CA ALA A 273 -13.99 4.17 2.94
C ALA A 273 -13.20 3.54 4.10
N THR A 274 -12.66 2.34 3.88
CA THR A 274 -11.87 1.61 4.86
C THR A 274 -10.61 1.03 4.22
N ALA A 275 -9.61 0.68 5.05
CA ALA A 275 -8.44 -0.07 4.60
C ALA A 275 -8.84 -1.45 4.05
N ALA A 276 -9.93 -2.06 4.57
CA ALA A 276 -10.46 -3.32 4.04
C ALA A 276 -10.98 -3.17 2.61
N ASP A 277 -11.69 -2.09 2.27
CA ASP A 277 -12.18 -1.88 0.90
C ASP A 277 -11.02 -1.73 -0.09
N PHE A 278 -9.95 -1.05 0.31
CA PHE A 278 -8.74 -0.93 -0.51
C PHE A 278 -8.05 -2.28 -0.68
N ARG A 279 -7.88 -3.04 0.42
CA ARG A 279 -7.34 -4.42 0.40
C ARG A 279 -8.13 -5.31 -0.55
N ASP A 280 -9.45 -5.29 -0.47
CA ASP A 280 -10.32 -6.16 -1.25
C ASP A 280 -10.28 -5.80 -2.74
N ALA A 281 -10.13 -4.52 -3.08
CA ALA A 281 -9.87 -4.08 -4.45
C ALA A 281 -8.52 -4.62 -5.00
N LEU A 282 -7.46 -4.59 -4.18
CA LEU A 282 -6.15 -5.15 -4.55
C LEU A 282 -6.20 -6.68 -4.68
N ARG A 283 -6.91 -7.37 -3.78
CA ARG A 283 -7.11 -8.83 -3.87
C ARG A 283 -7.89 -9.21 -5.11
N ALA A 284 -8.92 -8.46 -5.47
CA ALA A 284 -9.69 -8.69 -6.69
C ALA A 284 -8.85 -8.50 -7.95
N TRP A 285 -7.95 -7.51 -7.96
CA TRP A 285 -7.01 -7.30 -9.05
C TRP A 285 -5.98 -8.44 -9.16
N ALA A 286 -5.44 -8.90 -8.04
CA ALA A 286 -4.41 -9.95 -8.00
C ALA A 286 -4.98 -11.36 -8.21
N ALA A 287 -6.30 -11.53 -8.10
CA ALA A 287 -6.92 -12.82 -8.34
C ALA A 287 -6.64 -13.26 -9.78
N PRO A 288 -6.24 -14.54 -10.02
CA PRO A 288 -6.10 -15.05 -11.36
C PRO A 288 -7.42 -14.78 -12.10
N ALA A 289 -7.32 -14.17 -13.29
CA ALA A 289 -8.49 -14.00 -14.11
C ALA A 289 -9.16 -15.39 -14.21
N SER A 290 -10.28 -15.56 -13.51
CA SER A 290 -11.05 -16.81 -13.60
C SER A 290 -11.21 -17.04 -15.07
N ALA A 291 -10.73 -18.18 -15.59
CA ALA A 291 -11.03 -18.59 -16.95
C ALA A 291 -12.52 -18.35 -17.13
N PRO A 292 -12.97 -17.65 -18.18
CA PRO A 292 -14.36 -17.26 -18.31
C PRO A 292 -15.19 -18.51 -18.02
N SER A 293 -15.87 -18.47 -16.87
CA SER A 293 -16.85 -19.48 -16.54
C SER A 293 -17.76 -19.55 -17.78
N ALA A 294 -17.98 -20.72 -18.31
CA ALA A 294 -18.82 -20.97 -19.50
C ALA A 294 -20.27 -20.43 -19.37
N ALA A 295 -20.55 -19.68 -18.31
CA ALA A 295 -21.86 -19.14 -17.95
C ALA A 295 -22.02 -17.63 -18.11
N SER A 296 -21.05 -16.88 -18.63
CA SER A 296 -21.27 -15.45 -18.90
C SER A 296 -20.80 -15.08 -20.30
N ASN A 297 -21.65 -15.35 -21.27
CA ASN A 297 -21.55 -14.77 -22.62
C ASN A 297 -21.92 -13.26 -22.58
N ALA A 298 -21.26 -12.47 -21.73
CA ALA A 298 -21.50 -11.02 -21.61
C ALA A 298 -21.35 -10.33 -22.97
N THR A 299 -20.44 -10.81 -23.81
CA THR A 299 -20.27 -10.33 -25.18
C THR A 299 -21.45 -10.75 -26.07
N LEU A 300 -21.97 -11.96 -25.89
CA LEU A 300 -23.13 -12.45 -26.60
C LEU A 300 -24.41 -11.72 -26.15
N ASP A 301 -24.56 -11.50 -24.82
CA ASP A 301 -25.66 -10.73 -24.25
C ASP A 301 -25.61 -9.25 -24.71
N PHE A 302 -24.42 -8.66 -24.75
CA PHE A 302 -24.23 -7.30 -25.27
C PHE A 302 -24.60 -7.21 -26.76
N LEU A 303 -24.19 -8.17 -27.58
CA LEU A 303 -24.53 -8.24 -29.01
C LEU A 303 -26.03 -8.46 -29.18
N LEU A 304 -26.64 -9.37 -28.44
CA LEU A 304 -28.08 -9.66 -28.50
C LEU A 304 -28.90 -8.45 -28.06
N ARG A 305 -28.54 -7.73 -27.00
CA ARG A 305 -29.21 -6.49 -26.59
C ARG A 305 -29.10 -5.40 -27.64
N ARG A 306 -27.96 -5.28 -28.31
CA ARG A 306 -27.75 -4.27 -29.36
C ARG A 306 -28.51 -4.61 -30.64
N MET A 307 -28.73 -5.90 -30.93
CA MET A 307 -29.54 -6.37 -32.06
C MET A 307 -31.05 -6.16 -31.83
N HIS A 308 -31.53 -6.28 -30.58
CA HIS A 308 -32.94 -6.05 -30.26
C HIS A 308 -33.39 -4.57 -30.35
N HIS A 309 -32.44 -3.61 -30.34
CA HIS A 309 -32.76 -2.17 -30.41
C HIS A 309 -32.75 -1.57 -31.82
N LYS A 310 -32.53 -2.35 -32.89
CA LYS A 310 -32.64 -1.86 -34.29
C LYS A 310 -33.77 -2.60 -35.01
N SER A 311 -34.89 -1.90 -35.21
CA SER A 311 -36.14 -2.36 -35.82
C SER A 311 -36.07 -2.61 -37.32
N ASP A 312 -34.88 -2.70 -37.94
CA ASP A 312 -34.72 -2.67 -39.39
C ASP A 312 -34.35 -4.02 -40.05
N PHE A 313 -34.46 -5.17 -39.33
CA PHE A 313 -34.16 -6.48 -39.95
C PHE A 313 -35.22 -7.55 -39.64
N PRO A 314 -36.24 -7.71 -40.49
CA PRO A 314 -37.28 -8.73 -40.28
C PRO A 314 -36.85 -10.18 -40.52
N ALA A 315 -35.68 -10.45 -41.12
CA ALA A 315 -35.21 -11.80 -41.50
C ALA A 315 -34.35 -12.50 -40.45
N LEU A 316 -34.14 -11.90 -39.27
CA LEU A 316 -33.15 -12.35 -38.28
C LEU A 316 -33.71 -13.26 -37.18
N SER A 317 -35.02 -13.52 -37.09
CA SER A 317 -35.60 -14.29 -35.97
C SER A 317 -35.16 -15.77 -35.98
N ASP A 318 -35.04 -16.39 -37.16
CA ASP A 318 -34.68 -17.81 -37.27
C ASP A 318 -33.19 -18.06 -37.10
N SER A 319 -32.35 -17.12 -37.52
CA SER A 319 -30.89 -17.18 -37.31
C SER A 319 -30.51 -16.97 -35.85
N VAL A 320 -31.18 -16.05 -35.16
CA VAL A 320 -30.98 -15.82 -33.72
C VAL A 320 -31.40 -17.03 -32.89
N ALA A 321 -32.51 -17.67 -33.26
CA ALA A 321 -32.97 -18.87 -32.56
C ALA A 321 -32.04 -20.09 -32.82
N ARG A 322 -31.37 -20.17 -33.96
CA ARG A 322 -30.34 -21.18 -34.25
C ARG A 322 -29.04 -20.94 -33.48
N ILE A 323 -28.56 -19.70 -33.48
CA ILE A 323 -27.37 -19.32 -32.73
C ILE A 323 -27.57 -19.56 -31.21
N GLN A 324 -28.73 -19.27 -30.66
CA GLN A 324 -29.07 -19.57 -29.26
C GLN A 324 -29.13 -21.07 -28.98
N ARG A 325 -29.54 -21.90 -29.94
CA ARG A 325 -29.58 -23.34 -29.75
C ARG A 325 -28.19 -23.96 -29.74
N VAL A 326 -27.28 -23.50 -30.60
CA VAL A 326 -25.87 -23.94 -30.66
C VAL A 326 -25.10 -23.42 -29.46
N ALA A 327 -25.37 -22.19 -29.00
CA ALA A 327 -24.70 -21.61 -27.82
C ALA A 327 -25.12 -22.27 -26.49
N ASN A 328 -26.26 -22.95 -26.44
CA ASN A 328 -26.77 -23.67 -25.26
C ASN A 328 -26.53 -25.19 -25.32
N SER A 329 -25.86 -25.72 -26.33
CA SER A 329 -25.50 -27.13 -26.40
C SER A 329 -24.11 -27.33 -25.78
N GLU A 330 -23.97 -28.31 -24.88
CA GLU A 330 -22.70 -28.60 -24.19
C GLU A 330 -21.67 -29.33 -25.09
N ASP A 331 -22.07 -29.77 -26.30
CA ASP A 331 -21.26 -30.60 -27.20
C ASP A 331 -20.71 -29.86 -28.44
N ASP A 332 -21.15 -28.62 -28.73
CA ASP A 332 -20.77 -27.91 -29.95
C ASP A 332 -19.57 -26.97 -29.71
N SER A 333 -18.58 -27.03 -30.59
CA SER A 333 -17.36 -26.23 -30.49
C SER A 333 -17.54 -24.78 -30.95
N ILE A 334 -16.67 -23.86 -30.52
CA ILE A 334 -16.62 -22.47 -31.01
C ILE A 334 -16.48 -22.41 -32.54
N SER A 335 -15.88 -23.44 -33.15
CA SER A 335 -15.75 -23.61 -34.61
C SER A 335 -17.10 -23.77 -35.30
N ASP A 336 -18.04 -24.52 -34.71
CA ASP A 336 -19.36 -24.77 -35.24
C ASP A 336 -20.23 -23.52 -35.17
N LEU A 337 -20.11 -22.76 -34.08
CA LEU A 337 -20.75 -21.45 -33.91
C LEU A 337 -20.27 -20.44 -34.98
N THR A 338 -18.97 -20.43 -35.25
CA THR A 338 -18.37 -19.55 -36.24
C THR A 338 -18.81 -19.90 -37.63
N HIS A 339 -18.95 -21.19 -37.94
CA HIS A 339 -19.38 -21.69 -39.23
C HIS A 339 -20.86 -21.38 -39.54
N GLU A 340 -21.72 -21.45 -38.51
CA GLU A 340 -23.15 -21.12 -38.63
C GLU A 340 -23.37 -19.61 -38.76
N ILE A 341 -22.59 -18.77 -38.07
CA ILE A 341 -22.63 -17.31 -38.23
C ILE A 341 -22.17 -16.87 -39.62
N LEU A 342 -21.20 -17.57 -40.21
CA LEU A 342 -20.68 -17.26 -41.57
C LEU A 342 -21.58 -17.74 -42.70
N LYS A 343 -22.45 -18.73 -42.50
CA LYS A 343 -23.38 -19.23 -43.53
C LYS A 343 -24.48 -18.24 -43.90
N ASP A 344 -24.93 -17.40 -42.97
CA ASP A 344 -26.02 -16.46 -43.18
C ASP A 344 -25.58 -15.05 -43.63
N VAL A 345 -24.26 -14.84 -43.82
CA VAL A 345 -23.71 -13.55 -44.27
C VAL A 345 -23.45 -13.59 -45.76
N ALA A 346 -24.51 -13.65 -46.57
CA ALA A 346 -24.51 -13.26 -47.95
C ALA A 346 -25.52 -12.12 -48.18
N PRO A 347 -25.29 -11.14 -48.98
CA PRO A 347 -24.19 -10.16 -49.08
C PRO A 347 -24.61 -8.75 -48.61
N ALA A 348 -24.17 -8.31 -47.49
CA ALA A 348 -24.26 -6.90 -47.15
C ALA A 348 -22.83 -6.35 -46.88
N THR A 349 -22.30 -5.70 -47.88
CA THR A 349 -20.97 -5.11 -47.99
C THR A 349 -20.59 -4.11 -46.87
N SER A 350 -21.48 -3.88 -45.89
CA SER A 350 -21.26 -2.99 -44.76
C SER A 350 -20.83 -3.71 -43.48
N CYS A 351 -21.04 -5.03 -43.35
CA CYS A 351 -20.65 -5.80 -42.14
C CYS A 351 -19.22 -6.32 -42.20
N CYS A 352 -18.65 -6.53 -43.39
CA CYS A 352 -17.28 -7.05 -43.56
C CYS A 352 -16.18 -6.08 -43.12
N ALA A 353 -16.41 -4.78 -43.12
CA ALA A 353 -15.43 -3.78 -42.62
C ALA A 353 -15.28 -3.81 -41.09
N TRP A 354 -16.32 -4.20 -40.36
CA TRP A 354 -16.34 -4.26 -38.93
C TRP A 354 -15.72 -5.53 -38.33
N LEU A 355 -15.98 -6.67 -38.99
CA LEU A 355 -15.38 -7.95 -38.61
C LEU A 355 -13.87 -8.03 -38.90
N ARG A 356 -13.38 -7.34 -39.94
CA ARG A 356 -11.94 -7.23 -40.23
C ARG A 356 -11.17 -6.46 -39.15
N MET A 357 -11.76 -5.47 -38.53
CA MET A 357 -11.08 -4.73 -37.42
C MET A 357 -11.02 -5.54 -36.13
N SER A 358 -11.99 -6.39 -35.84
CA SER A 358 -11.98 -7.20 -34.59
C SER A 358 -11.13 -8.48 -34.72
N CYS A 359 -10.93 -9.05 -35.92
CA CYS A 359 -10.08 -10.22 -36.10
C CYS A 359 -8.58 -9.91 -36.16
N ILE A 360 -8.18 -8.66 -36.48
CA ILE A 360 -6.77 -8.26 -36.50
C ILE A 360 -6.24 -8.10 -35.07
N THR A 361 -7.12 -7.78 -34.09
CA THR A 361 -6.73 -7.64 -32.67
C THR A 361 -6.61 -8.99 -31.96
N LEU A 362 -7.19 -10.07 -32.48
CA LEU A 362 -7.10 -11.41 -31.89
C LEU A 362 -5.97 -12.29 -32.47
N ALA A 363 -5.41 -11.91 -33.61
CA ALA A 363 -4.30 -12.66 -34.24
C ALA A 363 -2.90 -12.24 -33.79
N SER A 364 -2.79 -11.21 -32.92
CA SER A 364 -1.52 -10.76 -32.32
C SER A 364 -1.32 -11.27 -30.88
N LEU A 365 -2.11 -12.24 -30.42
CA LEU A 365 -2.05 -12.84 -29.07
C LEU A 365 -1.86 -14.37 -29.12
N TRP A 366 -1.09 -14.85 -30.16
CA TRP A 366 -0.50 -16.19 -30.18
C TRP A 366 0.98 -16.10 -30.53
#